data_d2c8fcb23c8bad41f69c68e96f441f52
#
_entry.id   d2c8fcb23c8bad41f69c68e96f441f52
#
_cell.length_a   1.000
_cell.length_b   1.000
_cell.length_c   1.000
_cell.angle_alpha   90.00
_cell.angle_beta   90.00
_cell.angle_gamma   90.00
#
_symmetry.space_group_name_H-M   'P 1'
#
loop_
_entity.id
_entity.type
_entity.pdbx_description
1 polymer ?
#
loop_
_entity_poly.entity_id
_entity_poly.type
_entity_poly.pdbx_seq_one_letter_code
_entity_poly.pdbx_strand_id
1 'polypeptide(L)'
;MIRLYDTLTGDVRPLAQRDEGKMSLYACGPTVYDHPHLGHARQAMTYDIIRRYLEWRGVEVNHVANVTDIDDNIINRATREGLTEPEVATQWERVYIDVMRDLDILDPHERPHATEYVDEMVAFIQTLMDNGSAYANESGVYLRVHRVNGYGDLVHRSLDDLREGAGARIEVDDNKEDPLDFALWKAAKPGEPIWPSPWGDGRPGWHIECVAMSLGILGDGFDLHGGGNDLVFPHHTNERAEAIAAGREFCSHWMHNAMLNIGGEKMSKSLGNFTTIRSMLDEHPLNARALRLLLLQTHYRKTMELNDDVMAQGRAAIERLDAMARKASAAGVALDGNARDEHAVTDFITAMDDDMGTPEAMAVVFALARRANAALDAGDDSAAALVATAVDLAGALGIKIGALAPSGETNDDNAEIEALVAARTEAREARDFAEADRIRDELTARRIVVEDTANGPAWHRST
;
A
#
# COMPACT_ATOMS: atom_id res chain seq x y z
N MET A 1 -20.50 6.60 -10.30
CA MET A 1 -20.64 6.05 -8.89
C MET A 1 -19.64 4.92 -8.78
N ILE A 2 -18.76 5.01 -7.80
CA ILE A 2 -17.71 4.00 -7.59
C ILE A 2 -18.34 2.68 -7.15
N ARG A 3 -17.94 1.60 -7.81
CA ARG A 3 -18.32 0.22 -7.45
C ARG A 3 -17.07 -0.52 -7.05
N LEU A 4 -17.17 -1.37 -6.05
CA LEU A 4 -16.04 -2.11 -5.52
C LEU A 4 -16.47 -3.53 -5.17
N TYR A 5 -15.60 -4.51 -5.39
CA TYR A 5 -15.85 -5.88 -4.97
C TYR A 5 -15.89 -5.95 -3.44
N ASP A 6 -16.98 -6.44 -2.92
CA ASP A 6 -17.18 -6.66 -1.49
C ASP A 6 -16.97 -8.14 -1.16
N THR A 7 -15.96 -8.41 -0.34
CA THR A 7 -15.64 -9.79 0.06
C THR A 7 -16.78 -10.47 0.78
N LEU A 8 -17.60 -9.72 1.55
CA LEU A 8 -18.72 -10.30 2.30
C LEU A 8 -19.84 -10.78 1.37
N THR A 9 -20.17 -10.01 0.34
CA THR A 9 -21.24 -10.38 -0.61
C THR A 9 -20.74 -11.23 -1.78
N GLY A 10 -19.45 -11.19 -2.09
CA GLY A 10 -18.86 -11.85 -3.24
C GLY A 10 -19.14 -11.16 -4.57
N ASP A 11 -19.67 -9.94 -4.56
CA ASP A 11 -20.10 -9.19 -5.75
C ASP A 11 -19.49 -7.79 -5.82
N VAL A 12 -19.38 -7.24 -7.03
CA VAL A 12 -19.06 -5.82 -7.25
C VAL A 12 -20.32 -4.99 -7.05
N ARG A 13 -20.33 -4.19 -6.02
CA ARG A 13 -21.50 -3.37 -5.65
C ARG A 13 -21.12 -1.90 -5.43
N PRO A 14 -22.06 -0.96 -5.44
CA PRO A 14 -21.78 0.44 -5.15
C PRO A 14 -21.10 0.60 -3.79
N LEU A 15 -20.00 1.35 -3.77
CA LEU A 15 -19.35 1.77 -2.53
C LEU A 15 -20.18 2.91 -1.93
N ALA A 16 -21.01 2.56 -0.96
CA ALA A 16 -21.85 3.52 -0.25
C ALA A 16 -20.99 4.37 0.69
N GLN A 17 -21.38 5.62 0.86
CA GLN A 17 -20.81 6.53 1.84
C GLN A 17 -21.85 6.71 2.96
N ARG A 18 -21.44 6.54 4.20
CA ARG A 18 -22.30 6.81 5.37
C ARG A 18 -22.65 8.30 5.41
N ASP A 19 -21.68 9.14 5.18
CA ASP A 19 -21.80 10.59 5.10
C ASP A 19 -21.49 11.05 3.67
N GLU A 20 -22.39 11.77 3.01
CA GLU A 20 -22.22 12.21 1.62
C GLU A 20 -20.95 13.02 1.43
N GLY A 21 -20.13 12.66 0.44
CA GLY A 21 -18.86 13.30 0.13
C GLY A 21 -17.71 12.93 1.07
N LYS A 22 -17.92 12.02 2.03
CA LYS A 22 -16.90 11.53 2.95
C LYS A 22 -16.72 10.02 2.85
N MET A 23 -15.53 9.55 3.16
CA MET A 23 -15.17 8.13 3.18
C MET A 23 -14.36 7.81 4.44
N SER A 24 -14.88 6.94 5.28
CA SER A 24 -14.17 6.38 6.43
C SER A 24 -13.55 5.05 6.03
N LEU A 25 -12.21 4.98 6.04
CA LEU A 25 -11.42 3.82 5.62
C LEU A 25 -10.57 3.34 6.78
N TYR A 26 -10.72 2.07 7.17
CA TYR A 26 -9.79 1.39 8.07
C TYR A 26 -9.02 0.31 7.31
N ALA A 27 -7.70 0.36 7.34
CA ALA A 27 -6.84 -0.69 6.82
C ALA A 27 -6.01 -1.29 7.97
N CYS A 28 -6.09 -2.60 8.21
CA CYS A 28 -5.28 -3.25 9.23
C CYS A 28 -3.80 -2.99 8.95
N GLY A 29 -3.12 -2.43 9.96
CA GLY A 29 -1.71 -2.09 9.89
C GLY A 29 -0.79 -3.25 10.24
N PRO A 30 0.52 -3.02 10.31
CA PRO A 30 1.50 -4.07 10.57
C PRO A 30 1.60 -4.39 12.07
N THR A 31 1.98 -5.65 12.37
CA THR A 31 2.64 -5.99 13.62
C THR A 31 4.12 -5.66 13.50
N VAL A 32 4.60 -4.75 14.34
CA VAL A 32 5.94 -4.13 14.18
C VAL A 32 7.01 -4.89 14.98
N TYR A 33 7.51 -5.97 14.39
CA TYR A 33 8.54 -6.80 15.03
C TYR A 33 9.75 -7.09 14.13
N ASP A 34 9.69 -6.75 12.83
CA ASP A 34 10.77 -7.05 11.88
C ASP A 34 10.67 -6.13 10.65
N HIS A 35 11.64 -6.24 9.73
CA HIS A 35 11.61 -5.53 8.45
C HIS A 35 10.29 -5.75 7.70
N PRO A 36 9.69 -4.67 7.14
CA PRO A 36 8.55 -4.81 6.26
C PRO A 36 8.96 -5.55 4.98
N HIS A 37 8.06 -6.38 4.48
CA HIS A 37 8.23 -7.11 3.22
C HIS A 37 7.29 -6.57 2.14
N LEU A 38 7.48 -7.01 0.90
CA LEU A 38 6.72 -6.55 -0.27
C LEU A 38 5.20 -6.79 -0.15
N GLY A 39 4.75 -7.76 0.66
CA GLY A 39 3.34 -7.95 1.00
C GLY A 39 2.75 -6.75 1.74
N HIS A 40 3.49 -6.20 2.72
CA HIS A 40 3.11 -4.96 3.41
C HIS A 40 3.07 -3.76 2.45
N ALA A 41 4.08 -3.63 1.57
CA ALA A 41 4.08 -2.58 0.56
C ALA A 41 2.87 -2.68 -0.38
N ARG A 42 2.53 -3.89 -0.83
CA ARG A 42 1.37 -4.11 -1.70
C ARG A 42 0.07 -3.69 -1.02
N GLN A 43 -0.14 -4.12 0.22
CA GLN A 43 -1.32 -3.74 0.99
C GLN A 43 -1.39 -2.22 1.16
N ALA A 44 -0.36 -1.60 1.75
CA ALA A 44 -0.33 -0.17 2.00
C ALA A 44 -0.53 0.64 0.71
N MET A 45 0.12 0.24 -0.40
CA MET A 45 0.00 0.91 -1.69
C MET A 45 -1.40 0.75 -2.31
N THR A 46 -2.08 -0.38 -2.08
CA THR A 46 -3.45 -0.57 -2.55
C THR A 46 -4.40 0.44 -1.91
N TYR A 47 -4.31 0.64 -0.59
CA TYR A 47 -5.17 1.60 0.11
C TYR A 47 -4.75 3.05 -0.13
N ASP A 48 -3.47 3.33 -0.36
CA ASP A 48 -2.96 4.62 -0.83
C ASP A 48 -3.54 5.01 -2.20
N ILE A 49 -3.59 4.07 -3.15
CA ILE A 49 -4.18 4.29 -4.49
C ILE A 49 -5.67 4.61 -4.38
N ILE A 50 -6.42 3.84 -3.59
CA ILE A 50 -7.85 4.09 -3.37
C ILE A 50 -8.08 5.47 -2.77
N ARG A 51 -7.34 5.81 -1.71
CA ARG A 51 -7.40 7.11 -1.06
C ARG A 51 -7.11 8.24 -2.05
N ARG A 52 -6.00 8.17 -2.78
CA ARG A 52 -5.62 9.19 -3.78
C ARG A 52 -6.70 9.38 -4.84
N TYR A 53 -7.26 8.28 -5.35
CA TYR A 53 -8.32 8.35 -6.34
C TYR A 53 -9.58 9.00 -5.77
N LEU A 54 -10.02 8.61 -4.56
CA LEU A 54 -11.17 9.21 -3.89
C LEU A 54 -10.97 10.71 -3.64
N GLU A 55 -9.81 11.11 -3.12
CA GLU A 55 -9.45 12.51 -2.90
C GLU A 55 -9.40 13.31 -4.22
N TRP A 56 -8.85 12.74 -5.29
CA TRP A 56 -8.86 13.33 -6.63
C TRP A 56 -10.29 13.50 -7.18
N ARG A 57 -11.22 12.61 -6.82
CA ARG A 57 -12.65 12.70 -7.12
C ARG A 57 -13.39 13.72 -6.21
N GLY A 58 -12.69 14.37 -5.30
CA GLY A 58 -13.25 15.36 -4.37
C GLY A 58 -13.94 14.77 -3.14
N VAL A 59 -13.70 13.50 -2.81
CA VAL A 59 -14.19 12.86 -1.59
C VAL A 59 -13.22 13.15 -0.43
N GLU A 60 -13.73 13.61 0.71
CA GLU A 60 -12.95 13.74 1.94
C GLU A 60 -12.73 12.36 2.56
N VAL A 61 -11.49 11.89 2.60
CA VAL A 61 -11.16 10.57 3.12
C VAL A 61 -10.58 10.67 4.53
N ASN A 62 -11.15 9.93 5.49
CA ASN A 62 -10.47 9.63 6.77
C ASN A 62 -9.90 8.21 6.71
N HIS A 63 -8.59 8.11 6.49
CA HIS A 63 -7.86 6.85 6.43
C HIS A 63 -7.18 6.59 7.77
N VAL A 64 -7.58 5.51 8.43
CA VAL A 64 -6.99 5.00 9.67
C VAL A 64 -6.23 3.72 9.35
N ALA A 65 -4.99 3.60 9.84
CA ALA A 65 -4.20 2.37 9.77
C ALA A 65 -3.46 2.19 11.09
N ASN A 66 -3.79 1.14 11.84
CA ASN A 66 -3.22 0.91 13.16
C ASN A 66 -1.78 0.41 13.12
N VAL A 67 -1.17 0.39 14.31
CA VAL A 67 0.04 -0.35 14.61
C VAL A 67 -0.28 -1.35 15.71
N THR A 68 -0.06 -2.64 15.45
CA THR A 68 -0.03 -3.66 16.50
C THR A 68 1.35 -3.65 17.13
N ASP A 69 1.45 -3.00 18.28
CA ASP A 69 2.67 -2.79 19.06
C ASP A 69 2.80 -3.74 20.26
N ILE A 70 1.86 -4.68 20.40
CA ILE A 70 1.89 -5.78 21.37
C ILE A 70 1.40 -7.09 20.72
N ASP A 71 2.28 -8.10 20.65
CA ASP A 71 2.00 -9.39 20.03
C ASP A 71 3.03 -10.43 20.45
N ASP A 72 2.72 -11.70 20.32
CA ASP A 72 3.65 -12.81 20.62
C ASP A 72 4.98 -12.69 19.86
N ASN A 73 4.98 -12.20 18.60
CA ASN A 73 6.21 -12.02 17.82
C ASN A 73 7.09 -10.89 18.38
N ILE A 74 6.47 -9.80 18.87
CA ILE A 74 7.20 -8.70 19.51
C ILE A 74 7.83 -9.18 20.82
N ILE A 75 7.08 -9.89 21.66
CA ILE A 75 7.54 -10.47 22.93
C ILE A 75 8.71 -11.44 22.69
N ASN A 76 8.56 -12.36 21.75
CA ASN A 76 9.60 -13.32 21.40
C ASN A 76 10.87 -12.64 20.87
N ARG A 77 10.72 -11.55 20.10
CA ARG A 77 11.85 -10.78 19.61
C ARG A 77 12.55 -10.02 20.73
N ALA A 78 11.80 -9.34 21.57
CA ALA A 78 12.31 -8.63 22.75
C ALA A 78 13.15 -9.56 23.63
N THR A 79 12.60 -10.73 23.97
CA THR A 79 13.31 -11.76 24.76
C THR A 79 14.60 -12.21 24.08
N ARG A 80 14.58 -12.47 22.77
CA ARG A 80 15.75 -12.93 22.00
C ARG A 80 16.85 -11.88 21.92
N GLU A 81 16.49 -10.60 21.82
CA GLU A 81 17.44 -9.49 21.66
C GLU A 81 17.81 -8.82 22.99
N GLY A 82 17.18 -9.20 24.09
CA GLY A 82 17.41 -8.59 25.41
C GLY A 82 16.90 -7.14 25.49
N LEU A 83 15.85 -6.84 24.73
CA LEU A 83 15.15 -5.55 24.68
C LEU A 83 13.80 -5.66 25.41
N THR A 84 13.15 -4.53 25.61
CA THR A 84 11.73 -4.47 26.01
C THR A 84 10.83 -4.47 24.76
N GLU A 85 9.56 -4.87 24.91
CA GLU A 85 8.57 -4.86 23.84
C GLU A 85 8.37 -3.47 23.24
N PRO A 86 8.26 -2.37 24.01
CA PRO A 86 8.18 -1.01 23.48
C PRO A 86 9.41 -0.60 22.65
N GLU A 87 10.63 -1.03 23.06
CA GLU A 87 11.85 -0.75 22.29
C GLU A 87 11.81 -1.46 20.93
N VAL A 88 11.39 -2.72 20.90
CA VAL A 88 11.22 -3.48 19.65
C VAL A 88 10.16 -2.83 18.76
N ALA A 89 8.97 -2.55 19.31
CA ALA A 89 7.87 -1.96 18.55
C ALA A 89 8.26 -0.59 17.97
N THR A 90 8.82 0.31 18.77
CA THR A 90 9.25 1.64 18.32
C THR A 90 10.31 1.56 17.22
N GLN A 91 11.29 0.65 17.37
CA GLN A 91 12.34 0.47 16.37
C GLN A 91 11.75 0.04 15.03
N TRP A 92 10.89 -0.98 15.01
CA TRP A 92 10.39 -1.57 13.78
C TRP A 92 9.25 -0.77 13.15
N GLU A 93 8.47 -0.05 13.94
CA GLU A 93 7.52 0.93 13.44
C GLU A 93 8.22 2.04 12.65
N ARG A 94 9.31 2.59 13.21
CA ARG A 94 10.11 3.60 12.51
C ARG A 94 10.61 3.07 11.16
N VAL A 95 11.18 1.86 11.14
CA VAL A 95 11.65 1.23 9.90
C VAL A 95 10.51 1.06 8.90
N TYR A 96 9.32 0.65 9.37
CA TYR A 96 8.13 0.53 8.53
C TYR A 96 7.72 1.87 7.92
N ILE A 97 7.59 2.91 8.74
CA ILE A 97 7.19 4.26 8.30
C ILE A 97 8.18 4.81 7.27
N ASP A 98 9.48 4.71 7.54
CA ASP A 98 10.52 5.21 6.65
C ASP A 98 10.44 4.50 5.27
N VAL A 99 10.26 3.19 5.26
CA VAL A 99 10.12 2.42 4.01
C VAL A 99 8.83 2.79 3.26
N MET A 100 7.70 2.99 3.95
CA MET A 100 6.44 3.39 3.29
C MET A 100 6.55 4.79 2.66
N ARG A 101 7.24 5.72 3.33
CA ARG A 101 7.51 7.06 2.79
C ARG A 101 8.43 7.03 1.58
N ASP A 102 9.47 6.17 1.59
CA ASP A 102 10.35 5.98 0.43
C ASP A 102 9.62 5.38 -0.78
N LEU A 103 8.53 4.64 -0.55
CA LEU A 103 7.61 4.17 -1.58
C LEU A 103 6.58 5.25 -2.00
N ASP A 104 6.69 6.47 -1.48
CA ASP A 104 5.71 7.56 -1.69
C ASP A 104 4.27 7.19 -1.30
N ILE A 105 4.11 6.35 -0.28
CA ILE A 105 2.82 6.03 0.32
C ILE A 105 2.47 7.13 1.34
N LEU A 106 1.26 7.67 1.25
CA LEU A 106 0.78 8.70 2.17
C LEU A 106 0.65 8.13 3.59
N ASP A 107 1.09 8.88 4.58
CA ASP A 107 0.77 8.55 5.96
C ASP A 107 -0.75 8.49 6.15
N PRO A 108 -1.30 7.56 6.93
CA PRO A 108 -2.72 7.59 7.29
C PRO A 108 -3.04 8.87 8.06
N HIS A 109 -4.30 9.29 8.10
CA HIS A 109 -4.72 10.45 8.89
C HIS A 109 -4.59 10.17 10.39
N GLU A 110 -4.87 8.92 10.79
CA GLU A 110 -4.70 8.44 12.16
C GLU A 110 -3.96 7.11 12.17
N ARG A 111 -3.01 6.98 13.11
CA ARG A 111 -2.22 5.76 13.30
C ARG A 111 -2.28 5.34 14.78
N PRO A 112 -3.41 4.74 15.20
CA PRO A 112 -3.56 4.31 16.60
C PRO A 112 -2.65 3.11 16.90
N HIS A 113 -2.15 3.04 18.15
CA HIS A 113 -1.40 1.92 18.67
C HIS A 113 -2.28 1.04 19.55
N ALA A 114 -2.16 -0.27 19.44
CA ALA A 114 -2.98 -1.21 20.20
C ALA A 114 -2.85 -0.99 21.72
N THR A 115 -1.64 -0.71 22.19
CA THR A 115 -1.39 -0.46 23.64
C THR A 115 -2.10 0.78 24.19
N GLU A 116 -2.49 1.75 23.33
CA GLU A 116 -3.22 2.95 23.73
C GLU A 116 -4.74 2.72 23.88
N TYR A 117 -5.26 1.56 23.41
CA TYR A 117 -6.70 1.24 23.40
C TYR A 117 -7.07 0.07 24.32
N VAL A 118 -6.21 -0.30 25.25
CA VAL A 118 -6.45 -1.48 26.12
C VAL A 118 -7.70 -1.30 27.00
N ASP A 119 -7.94 -0.10 27.51
CA ASP A 119 -9.13 0.18 28.32
C ASP A 119 -10.42 0.03 27.51
N GLU A 120 -10.43 0.48 26.25
CA GLU A 120 -11.54 0.32 25.31
C GLU A 120 -11.75 -1.15 24.94
N MET A 121 -10.67 -1.92 24.77
CA MET A 121 -10.74 -3.37 24.55
C MET A 121 -11.35 -4.09 25.75
N VAL A 122 -10.93 -3.76 26.97
CA VAL A 122 -11.49 -4.32 28.20
C VAL A 122 -13.00 -4.00 28.31
N ALA A 123 -13.40 -2.76 28.03
CA ALA A 123 -14.79 -2.37 28.04
C ALA A 123 -15.63 -3.11 26.99
N PHE A 124 -15.06 -3.31 25.79
CA PHE A 124 -15.71 -4.07 24.73
C PHE A 124 -15.87 -5.55 25.11
N ILE A 125 -14.81 -6.18 25.62
CA ILE A 125 -14.86 -7.56 26.10
C ILE A 125 -15.87 -7.72 27.24
N GLN A 126 -15.97 -6.75 28.16
CA GLN A 126 -16.98 -6.78 29.22
C GLN A 126 -18.41 -6.81 28.64
N THR A 127 -18.69 -6.07 27.55
CA THR A 127 -19.96 -6.13 26.86
C THR A 127 -20.27 -7.55 26.33
N LEU A 128 -19.25 -8.23 25.79
CA LEU A 128 -19.37 -9.61 25.29
C LEU A 128 -19.56 -10.63 26.44
N MET A 129 -18.95 -10.39 27.59
CA MET A 129 -19.15 -11.20 28.79
C MET A 129 -20.57 -11.03 29.34
N ASP A 130 -21.05 -9.81 29.44
CA ASP A 130 -22.35 -9.48 30.03
C ASP A 130 -23.52 -10.05 29.20
N ASN A 131 -23.38 -10.09 27.88
CA ASN A 131 -24.39 -10.67 26.98
C ASN A 131 -24.22 -12.20 26.76
N GLY A 132 -23.19 -12.80 27.38
CA GLY A 132 -22.89 -14.23 27.32
C GLY A 132 -22.25 -14.70 26.01
N SER A 133 -21.82 -13.79 25.13
CA SER A 133 -21.08 -14.12 23.90
C SER A 133 -19.62 -14.49 24.16
N ALA A 134 -19.08 -14.15 25.33
CA ALA A 134 -17.75 -14.54 25.77
C ALA A 134 -17.78 -15.33 27.08
N TYR A 135 -16.69 -16.01 27.40
CA TYR A 135 -16.46 -16.75 28.64
C TYR A 135 -15.01 -16.65 29.10
N ALA A 136 -14.80 -16.78 30.38
CA ALA A 136 -13.46 -16.83 30.98
C ALA A 136 -13.08 -18.25 31.37
N ASN A 137 -11.80 -18.60 31.21
CA ASN A 137 -11.19 -19.82 31.73
C ASN A 137 -9.77 -19.51 32.28
N GLU A 138 -8.99 -20.54 32.61
CA GLU A 138 -7.64 -20.36 33.16
C GLU A 138 -6.65 -19.70 32.17
N SER A 139 -6.91 -19.81 30.84
CA SER A 139 -6.05 -19.26 29.78
C SER A 139 -6.43 -17.82 29.39
N GLY A 140 -7.62 -17.34 29.79
CA GLY A 140 -8.10 -15.97 29.48
C GLY A 140 -9.59 -15.88 29.19
N VAL A 141 -9.96 -14.94 28.32
CA VAL A 141 -11.35 -14.73 27.86
C VAL A 141 -11.45 -15.06 26.38
N TYR A 142 -12.49 -15.80 26.00
CA TYR A 142 -12.70 -16.31 24.65
C TYR A 142 -14.09 -15.95 24.13
N LEU A 143 -14.19 -15.65 22.82
CA LEU A 143 -15.48 -15.49 22.13
C LEU A 143 -16.07 -16.88 21.82
N ARG A 144 -17.38 -17.05 22.10
CA ARG A 144 -18.16 -18.22 21.68
C ARG A 144 -18.56 -18.10 20.22
N VAL A 145 -17.77 -18.64 19.31
CA VAL A 145 -18.03 -18.54 17.86
C VAL A 145 -19.39 -19.11 17.46
N HIS A 146 -19.84 -20.20 18.09
CA HIS A 146 -21.14 -20.81 17.80
C HIS A 146 -22.35 -19.93 18.11
N ARG A 147 -22.16 -18.83 18.89
CA ARG A 147 -23.23 -17.83 19.18
C ARG A 147 -23.28 -16.71 18.17
N VAL A 148 -22.31 -16.62 17.28
CA VAL A 148 -22.24 -15.55 16.29
C VAL A 148 -22.92 -15.99 15.00
N ASN A 149 -24.05 -15.38 14.68
CA ASN A 149 -24.72 -15.64 13.42
C ASN A 149 -23.86 -15.18 12.24
N GLY A 150 -23.67 -16.05 11.25
CA GLY A 150 -22.93 -15.73 10.04
C GLY A 150 -21.42 -15.60 10.26
N TYR A 151 -20.82 -16.30 11.22
CA TYR A 151 -19.37 -16.28 11.47
C TYR A 151 -18.56 -16.56 10.22
N GLY A 152 -18.97 -17.56 9.41
CA GLY A 152 -18.25 -17.96 8.20
C GLY A 152 -18.59 -17.16 6.93
N ASP A 153 -19.48 -16.15 7.01
CA ASP A 153 -19.99 -15.44 5.82
C ASP A 153 -18.88 -14.75 5.04
N LEU A 154 -17.91 -14.11 5.72
CA LEU A 154 -16.82 -13.39 5.07
C LEU A 154 -15.90 -14.30 4.24
N VAL A 155 -15.81 -15.57 4.60
CA VAL A 155 -15.03 -16.59 3.87
C VAL A 155 -15.90 -17.53 3.06
N HIS A 156 -17.21 -17.32 3.02
CA HIS A 156 -18.19 -18.15 2.32
C HIS A 156 -18.11 -19.63 2.71
N ARG A 157 -17.93 -19.92 4.01
CA ARG A 157 -17.81 -21.27 4.56
C ARG A 157 -18.73 -21.48 5.76
N SER A 158 -19.24 -22.69 5.90
CA SER A 158 -19.96 -23.10 7.11
C SER A 158 -19.00 -23.27 8.31
N LEU A 159 -19.54 -23.26 9.53
CA LEU A 159 -18.75 -23.56 10.74
C LEU A 159 -18.11 -24.95 10.69
N ASP A 160 -18.79 -25.92 10.12
CA ASP A 160 -18.27 -27.30 10.01
C ASP A 160 -17.09 -27.36 9.03
N ASP A 161 -17.17 -26.66 7.87
CA ASP A 161 -16.04 -26.55 6.94
C ASP A 161 -14.85 -25.83 7.58
N LEU A 162 -15.12 -24.84 8.44
CA LEU A 162 -14.06 -24.13 9.16
C LEU A 162 -13.40 -25.01 10.22
N ARG A 163 -14.16 -25.84 10.95
CA ARG A 163 -13.62 -26.81 11.91
C ARG A 163 -12.72 -27.84 11.22
N GLU A 164 -13.16 -28.40 10.09
CA GLU A 164 -12.40 -29.38 9.31
C GLU A 164 -11.14 -28.76 8.68
N GLY A 165 -11.22 -27.52 8.22
CA GLY A 165 -10.14 -26.79 7.54
C GLY A 165 -9.21 -25.99 8.46
N ALA A 166 -9.49 -25.95 9.74
CA ALA A 166 -8.85 -25.05 10.70
C ALA A 166 -7.35 -25.30 10.92
N GLY A 167 -6.93 -26.57 10.91
CA GLY A 167 -5.53 -26.97 10.92
C GLY A 167 -4.59 -26.09 11.75
N ALA A 168 -3.43 -25.74 11.19
CA ALA A 168 -2.38 -24.96 11.86
C ALA A 168 -2.71 -23.44 12.08
N ARG A 169 -3.88 -22.96 11.65
CA ARG A 169 -4.26 -21.54 11.78
C ARG A 169 -5.06 -21.24 13.05
N ILE A 170 -5.46 -22.26 13.80
CA ILE A 170 -6.19 -22.10 15.06
C ILE A 170 -5.24 -22.44 16.20
N GLU A 171 -5.18 -21.54 17.19
CA GLU A 171 -4.46 -21.77 18.43
C GLU A 171 -5.12 -22.94 19.19
N VAL A 172 -4.36 -24.00 19.40
CA VAL A 172 -4.83 -25.18 20.13
C VAL A 172 -4.74 -24.87 21.63
N ASP A 173 -5.90 -24.81 22.29
CA ASP A 173 -6.00 -24.71 23.74
C ASP A 173 -7.11 -25.67 24.21
N ASP A 174 -6.74 -26.65 25.00
CA ASP A 174 -7.63 -27.71 25.52
C ASP A 174 -8.70 -27.14 26.49
N ASN A 175 -8.55 -25.90 26.94
CA ASN A 175 -9.49 -25.22 27.83
C ASN A 175 -10.63 -24.49 27.09
N LYS A 176 -10.63 -24.48 25.75
CA LYS A 176 -11.71 -23.87 24.93
C LYS A 176 -12.98 -24.71 24.96
N GLU A 177 -14.16 -24.05 24.96
CA GLU A 177 -15.45 -24.72 24.81
C GLU A 177 -15.63 -25.29 23.39
N ASP A 178 -15.11 -24.59 22.36
CA ASP A 178 -15.09 -25.01 20.94
C ASP A 178 -13.73 -24.68 20.32
N PRO A 179 -13.15 -25.54 19.47
CA PRO A 179 -11.87 -25.28 18.81
C PRO A 179 -11.81 -23.97 18.01
N LEU A 180 -12.95 -23.50 17.48
CA LEU A 180 -13.04 -22.23 16.73
C LEU A 180 -13.04 -21.00 17.63
N ASP A 181 -13.33 -21.15 18.93
CA ASP A 181 -13.30 -20.02 19.85
C ASP A 181 -11.91 -19.40 19.88
N PHE A 182 -11.84 -18.09 19.96
CA PHE A 182 -10.57 -17.38 19.91
C PHE A 182 -10.43 -16.38 21.08
N ALA A 183 -9.19 -16.11 21.44
CA ALA A 183 -8.88 -15.29 22.58
C ALA A 183 -9.20 -13.81 22.35
N LEU A 184 -9.99 -13.22 23.22
CA LEU A 184 -10.22 -11.79 23.37
C LEU A 184 -9.21 -11.18 24.36
N TRP A 185 -8.89 -11.95 25.41
CA TRP A 185 -7.92 -11.60 26.45
C TRP A 185 -7.09 -12.82 26.80
N LYS A 186 -5.78 -12.70 26.79
CA LYS A 186 -4.84 -13.77 27.16
C LYS A 186 -4.38 -13.55 28.60
N ALA A 187 -4.51 -14.58 29.45
CA ALA A 187 -4.03 -14.51 30.84
C ALA A 187 -2.52 -14.28 30.88
N ALA A 188 -2.08 -13.55 31.91
CA ALA A 188 -0.67 -13.19 32.11
C ALA A 188 0.23 -14.41 32.19
N LYS A 189 1.38 -14.35 31.47
CA LYS A 189 2.47 -15.31 31.61
C LYS A 189 3.72 -14.63 32.16
N PRO A 190 4.57 -15.36 32.90
CA PRO A 190 5.80 -14.78 33.44
C PRO A 190 6.68 -14.15 32.33
N GLY A 191 7.02 -12.87 32.49
CA GLY A 191 7.90 -12.15 31.58
C GLY A 191 7.20 -11.50 30.40
N GLU A 192 5.86 -11.61 30.26
CA GLU A 192 5.08 -10.87 29.28
C GLU A 192 4.58 -9.54 29.86
N PRO A 193 4.35 -8.52 29.01
CA PRO A 193 3.68 -7.28 29.44
C PRO A 193 2.24 -7.59 29.86
N ILE A 194 1.76 -6.89 30.89
CA ILE A 194 0.47 -7.15 31.53
C ILE A 194 -0.31 -5.86 31.75
N TRP A 195 -1.62 -5.97 31.60
CA TRP A 195 -2.60 -4.96 31.97
C TRP A 195 -3.63 -5.57 32.93
N PRO A 196 -4.17 -4.79 33.87
CA PRO A 196 -5.23 -5.26 34.74
C PRO A 196 -6.54 -5.40 33.98
N SER A 197 -7.33 -6.44 34.30
CA SER A 197 -8.68 -6.60 33.80
C SER A 197 -9.61 -7.21 34.86
N PRO A 198 -10.95 -7.15 34.68
CA PRO A 198 -11.89 -7.84 35.57
C PRO A 198 -11.70 -9.36 35.65
N TRP A 199 -11.03 -9.96 34.68
CA TRP A 199 -10.79 -11.41 34.57
C TRP A 199 -9.38 -11.82 35.02
N GLY A 200 -8.61 -10.88 35.55
CA GLY A 200 -7.23 -11.04 35.93
C GLY A 200 -6.24 -10.31 35.01
N ASP A 201 -4.99 -10.22 35.47
CA ASP A 201 -3.91 -9.61 34.70
C ASP A 201 -3.66 -10.38 33.40
N GLY A 202 -3.39 -9.65 32.30
CA GLY A 202 -3.17 -10.25 31.00
C GLY A 202 -2.92 -9.22 29.91
N ARG A 203 -3.21 -9.61 28.66
CA ARG A 203 -3.08 -8.75 27.49
C ARG A 203 -4.18 -9.03 26.46
N PRO A 204 -4.48 -8.08 25.55
CA PRO A 204 -5.51 -8.29 24.53
C PRO A 204 -5.13 -9.44 23.57
N GLY A 205 -6.17 -10.08 23.02
CA GLY A 205 -6.06 -10.89 21.83
C GLY A 205 -5.87 -10.01 20.57
N TRP A 206 -5.31 -10.56 19.51
CA TRP A 206 -4.97 -9.81 18.31
C TRP A 206 -6.17 -9.20 17.58
N HIS A 207 -7.34 -9.81 17.64
CA HIS A 207 -8.50 -9.40 16.82
C HIS A 207 -9.24 -8.21 17.44
N ILE A 208 -9.38 -8.19 18.77
CA ILE A 208 -10.10 -7.12 19.48
C ILE A 208 -9.43 -5.74 19.32
N GLU A 209 -8.13 -5.71 19.02
CA GLU A 209 -7.37 -4.48 18.82
C GLU A 209 -8.00 -3.63 17.70
N CYS A 210 -8.14 -4.22 16.51
CA CYS A 210 -8.69 -3.52 15.34
C CYS A 210 -10.16 -3.14 15.53
N VAL A 211 -10.94 -3.96 16.22
CA VAL A 211 -12.35 -3.65 16.54
C VAL A 211 -12.45 -2.45 17.46
N ALA A 212 -11.69 -2.41 18.55
CA ALA A 212 -11.71 -1.30 19.49
C ALA A 212 -11.25 0.01 18.83
N MET A 213 -10.13 -0.04 18.08
CA MET A 213 -9.59 1.13 17.40
C MET A 213 -10.50 1.63 16.28
N SER A 214 -10.98 0.75 15.39
CA SER A 214 -11.80 1.16 14.24
C SER A 214 -13.16 1.73 14.69
N LEU A 215 -13.86 1.05 15.60
CA LEU A 215 -15.14 1.53 16.10
C LEU A 215 -15.00 2.74 17.04
N GLY A 216 -13.87 2.86 17.74
CA GLY A 216 -13.56 4.03 18.59
C GLY A 216 -13.32 5.30 17.77
N ILE A 217 -12.64 5.19 16.64
CA ILE A 217 -12.23 6.33 15.80
C ILE A 217 -13.29 6.63 14.74
N LEU A 218 -13.74 5.63 13.99
CA LEU A 218 -14.63 5.82 12.83
C LEU A 218 -16.11 5.66 13.17
N GLY A 219 -16.43 5.03 14.31
CA GLY A 219 -17.79 4.75 14.72
C GLY A 219 -18.42 3.56 14.00
N ASP A 220 -19.66 3.22 14.37
CA ASP A 220 -20.41 2.10 13.79
C ASP A 220 -20.72 2.33 12.31
N GLY A 221 -20.70 1.23 11.55
CA GLY A 221 -21.03 1.25 10.13
C GLY A 221 -20.12 2.12 9.28
N PHE A 222 -18.83 2.22 9.63
CA PHE A 222 -17.86 2.94 8.78
C PHE A 222 -17.78 2.31 7.38
N ASP A 223 -17.29 3.09 6.39
CA ASP A 223 -17.57 2.78 5.00
C ASP A 223 -16.78 1.59 4.47
N LEU A 224 -15.46 1.53 4.70
CA LEU A 224 -14.58 0.54 4.08
C LEU A 224 -13.59 -0.02 5.09
N HIS A 225 -13.55 -1.36 5.21
CA HIS A 225 -12.54 -2.10 5.96
C HIS A 225 -11.71 -2.97 5.05
N GLY A 226 -10.39 -3.00 5.25
CA GLY A 226 -9.58 -3.79 4.36
C GLY A 226 -8.20 -4.22 4.85
N GLY A 227 -7.60 -5.12 4.05
CA GLY A 227 -6.30 -5.71 4.28
C GLY A 227 -5.88 -6.66 3.17
N GLY A 228 -4.86 -7.47 3.41
CA GLY A 228 -4.48 -8.57 2.53
C GLY A 228 -5.46 -9.74 2.59
N ASN A 229 -5.52 -10.57 1.55
CA ASN A 229 -6.36 -11.78 1.53
C ASN A 229 -6.04 -12.77 2.65
N ASP A 230 -4.86 -12.74 3.21
CA ASP A 230 -4.46 -13.56 4.35
C ASP A 230 -5.15 -13.14 5.65
N LEU A 231 -5.62 -11.90 5.75
CA LEU A 231 -6.37 -11.38 6.88
C LEU A 231 -7.87 -11.76 6.84
N VAL A 232 -8.43 -12.16 5.70
CA VAL A 232 -9.85 -12.55 5.61
C VAL A 232 -10.20 -13.58 6.68
N PHE A 233 -9.31 -14.58 6.85
CA PHE A 233 -9.42 -15.59 7.90
C PHE A 233 -8.06 -15.90 8.53
N PRO A 234 -7.96 -15.88 9.88
CA PRO A 234 -9.07 -15.70 10.82
C PRO A 234 -9.37 -14.22 11.17
N HIS A 235 -8.46 -13.28 10.92
CA HIS A 235 -8.43 -11.95 11.54
C HIS A 235 -9.73 -11.14 11.30
N HIS A 236 -10.05 -10.78 10.07
CA HIS A 236 -11.25 -9.98 9.76
C HIS A 236 -12.56 -10.73 10.02
N THR A 237 -12.57 -12.07 9.87
CA THR A 237 -13.71 -12.89 10.27
C THR A 237 -13.96 -12.77 11.77
N ASN A 238 -12.93 -12.76 12.59
CA ASN A 238 -13.00 -12.64 14.04
C ASN A 238 -13.41 -11.22 14.46
N GLU A 239 -12.83 -10.18 13.83
CA GLU A 239 -13.23 -8.79 14.08
C GLU A 239 -14.75 -8.58 13.81
N ARG A 240 -15.22 -9.07 12.64
CA ARG A 240 -16.64 -9.03 12.31
C ARG A 240 -17.48 -9.78 13.33
N ALA A 241 -17.01 -10.92 13.82
CA ALA A 241 -17.70 -11.71 14.82
C ALA A 241 -17.82 -10.98 16.17
N GLU A 242 -16.76 -10.31 16.61
CA GLU A 242 -16.74 -9.50 17.82
C GLU A 242 -17.77 -8.36 17.75
N ALA A 243 -17.79 -7.62 16.65
CA ALA A 243 -18.76 -6.53 16.46
C ALA A 243 -20.21 -7.05 16.45
N ILE A 244 -20.51 -8.12 15.70
CA ILE A 244 -21.83 -8.73 15.67
C ILE A 244 -22.25 -9.23 17.06
N ALA A 245 -21.34 -9.90 17.77
CA ALA A 245 -21.61 -10.42 19.11
C ALA A 245 -21.89 -9.28 20.13
N ALA A 246 -21.29 -8.12 19.93
CA ALA A 246 -21.57 -6.92 20.70
C ALA A 246 -22.85 -6.18 20.28
N GLY A 247 -23.52 -6.62 19.20
CA GLY A 247 -24.70 -5.96 18.65
C GLY A 247 -24.39 -4.65 17.92
N ARG A 248 -23.18 -4.49 17.41
CA ARG A 248 -22.71 -3.30 16.70
C ARG A 248 -22.62 -3.54 15.19
N GLU A 249 -22.88 -2.51 14.39
CA GLU A 249 -22.57 -2.50 12.97
C GLU A 249 -21.07 -2.25 12.81
N PHE A 250 -20.35 -3.13 12.08
CA PHE A 250 -18.91 -2.98 11.91
C PHE A 250 -18.62 -2.06 10.72
N CYS A 251 -18.37 -2.62 9.53
CA CYS A 251 -18.17 -1.83 8.32
C CYS A 251 -19.20 -2.15 7.24
N SER A 252 -19.41 -1.20 6.32
CA SER A 252 -20.35 -1.36 5.21
C SER A 252 -19.77 -2.17 4.07
N HIS A 253 -18.45 -2.19 3.87
CA HIS A 253 -17.78 -2.81 2.73
C HIS A 253 -16.46 -3.45 3.14
N TRP A 254 -16.19 -4.67 2.65
CA TRP A 254 -14.95 -5.41 2.91
C TRP A 254 -14.12 -5.52 1.65
N MET A 255 -12.91 -5.04 1.69
CA MET A 255 -11.98 -5.11 0.56
C MET A 255 -10.69 -5.83 0.91
N HIS A 256 -10.26 -6.77 0.05
CA HIS A 256 -9.01 -7.50 0.25
C HIS A 256 -8.18 -7.53 -1.03
N ASN A 257 -6.90 -7.19 -0.89
CA ASN A 257 -5.96 -7.30 -1.99
C ASN A 257 -5.31 -8.70 -2.02
N ALA A 258 -5.08 -9.20 -3.22
CA ALA A 258 -4.41 -10.49 -3.41
C ALA A 258 -2.92 -10.43 -3.06
N MET A 259 -2.31 -11.61 -2.90
CA MET A 259 -0.93 -11.78 -2.50
C MET A 259 0.07 -11.36 -3.61
N LEU A 260 1.30 -11.09 -3.19
CA LEU A 260 2.46 -10.89 -4.07
C LEU A 260 3.42 -12.05 -3.87
N ASN A 261 3.82 -12.69 -4.98
CA ASN A 261 4.81 -13.77 -5.00
C ASN A 261 6.13 -13.29 -5.57
N ILE A 262 7.23 -13.89 -5.15
CA ILE A 262 8.57 -13.62 -5.67
C ILE A 262 9.15 -14.89 -6.25
N GLY A 263 9.57 -14.84 -7.52
CA GLY A 263 10.24 -15.95 -8.19
C GLY A 263 9.41 -17.24 -8.29
N GLY A 264 8.07 -17.10 -8.35
CA GLY A 264 7.15 -18.26 -8.43
C GLY A 264 6.83 -18.93 -7.10
N GLU A 265 7.41 -18.47 -6.00
CA GLU A 265 7.17 -19.00 -4.65
C GLU A 265 6.68 -17.89 -3.70
N LYS A 266 5.87 -18.27 -2.70
CA LYS A 266 5.51 -17.36 -1.62
C LYS A 266 6.78 -16.95 -0.88
N MET A 267 6.98 -15.62 -0.72
CA MET A 267 8.10 -15.09 0.05
C MET A 267 8.09 -15.66 1.48
N SER A 268 9.21 -16.22 1.90
CA SER A 268 9.36 -16.72 3.27
C SER A 268 10.83 -16.66 3.71
N LYS A 269 11.03 -16.27 4.98
CA LYS A 269 12.37 -16.24 5.59
C LYS A 269 13.00 -17.63 5.63
N SER A 270 12.19 -18.69 5.76
CA SER A 270 12.65 -20.07 5.81
C SER A 270 13.16 -20.59 4.46
N LEU A 271 12.72 -19.99 3.34
CA LEU A 271 13.16 -20.35 1.99
C LEU A 271 14.37 -19.53 1.52
N GLY A 272 14.82 -18.53 2.29
CA GLY A 272 15.96 -17.67 1.94
C GLY A 272 15.72 -16.73 0.74
N ASN A 273 14.47 -16.62 0.26
CA ASN A 273 14.05 -15.73 -0.83
C ASN A 273 13.47 -14.40 -0.31
N PHE A 274 13.81 -14.03 0.92
CA PHE A 274 13.34 -12.81 1.57
C PHE A 274 14.18 -11.61 1.13
N THR A 275 13.68 -10.84 0.17
CA THR A 275 14.23 -9.54 -0.20
C THR A 275 13.51 -8.47 0.60
N THR A 276 14.24 -7.65 1.34
CA THR A 276 13.65 -6.50 2.04
C THR A 276 13.27 -5.43 1.02
N ILE A 277 12.22 -4.64 1.33
CA ILE A 277 11.87 -3.50 0.48
C ILE A 277 13.07 -2.54 0.39
N ARG A 278 13.79 -2.33 1.50
CA ARG A 278 14.98 -1.47 1.55
C ARG A 278 16.03 -1.91 0.53
N SER A 279 16.42 -3.19 0.52
CA SER A 279 17.41 -3.68 -0.45
C SER A 279 16.96 -3.47 -1.90
N MET A 280 15.68 -3.70 -2.20
CA MET A 280 15.13 -3.42 -3.54
C MET A 280 15.19 -1.92 -3.89
N LEU A 281 14.88 -1.03 -2.94
CA LEU A 281 14.94 0.42 -3.18
C LEU A 281 16.36 0.91 -3.42
N ASP A 282 17.35 0.35 -2.71
CA ASP A 282 18.75 0.72 -2.82
C ASP A 282 19.39 0.25 -4.15
N GLU A 283 18.81 -0.74 -4.82
CA GLU A 283 19.32 -1.25 -6.11
C GLU A 283 19.14 -0.25 -7.25
N HIS A 284 18.05 0.54 -7.26
CA HIS A 284 17.78 1.44 -8.37
C HIS A 284 16.79 2.55 -7.97
N PRO A 285 17.07 3.83 -8.29
CA PRO A 285 16.23 4.98 -7.86
C PRO A 285 14.82 4.97 -8.44
N LEU A 286 14.55 4.27 -9.53
CA LEU A 286 13.21 4.13 -10.09
C LEU A 286 12.40 3.01 -9.44
N ASN A 287 12.98 2.18 -8.56
CA ASN A 287 12.31 0.97 -8.08
C ASN A 287 11.02 1.26 -7.31
N ALA A 288 10.96 2.34 -6.53
CA ALA A 288 9.73 2.75 -5.85
C ALA A 288 8.59 3.03 -6.84
N ARG A 289 8.86 3.84 -7.87
CA ARG A 289 7.88 4.21 -8.91
C ARG A 289 7.55 3.03 -9.82
N ALA A 290 8.55 2.20 -10.15
CA ALA A 290 8.37 1.00 -10.94
C ALA A 290 7.47 -0.01 -10.22
N LEU A 291 7.67 -0.24 -8.91
CA LEU A 291 6.82 -1.12 -8.11
C LEU A 291 5.36 -0.60 -8.08
N ARG A 292 5.15 0.70 -7.85
CA ARG A 292 3.81 1.31 -7.89
C ARG A 292 3.16 1.10 -9.26
N LEU A 293 3.88 1.36 -10.35
CA LEU A 293 3.36 1.16 -11.70
C LEU A 293 2.97 -0.30 -11.98
N LEU A 294 3.80 -1.25 -11.57
CA LEU A 294 3.52 -2.68 -11.73
C LEU A 294 2.29 -3.12 -10.93
N LEU A 295 2.12 -2.58 -9.72
CA LEU A 295 0.91 -2.81 -8.92
C LEU A 295 -0.34 -2.24 -9.60
N LEU A 296 -0.25 -1.05 -10.21
CA LEU A 296 -1.33 -0.45 -10.98
C LEU A 296 -1.66 -1.23 -12.27
N GLN A 297 -0.66 -1.88 -12.88
CA GLN A 297 -0.86 -2.74 -14.06
C GLN A 297 -1.43 -4.12 -13.71
N THR A 298 -1.52 -4.45 -12.42
CA THR A 298 -2.10 -5.70 -11.93
C THR A 298 -3.30 -5.37 -11.06
N HIS A 299 -4.50 -5.82 -11.47
CA HIS A 299 -5.70 -5.60 -10.67
C HIS A 299 -5.48 -6.07 -9.22
N TYR A 300 -5.95 -5.30 -8.21
CA TYR A 300 -5.66 -5.57 -6.80
C TYR A 300 -6.11 -6.96 -6.31
N ARG A 301 -7.15 -7.55 -6.93
CA ARG A 301 -7.62 -8.91 -6.63
C ARG A 301 -6.84 -10.03 -7.31
N LYS A 302 -5.89 -9.73 -8.19
CA LYS A 302 -5.05 -10.72 -8.86
C LYS A 302 -3.70 -10.85 -8.16
N THR A 303 -3.25 -12.08 -7.97
CA THR A 303 -1.88 -12.34 -7.50
C THR A 303 -0.89 -11.74 -8.49
N MET A 304 0.13 -11.08 -7.97
CA MET A 304 1.22 -10.50 -8.75
C MET A 304 2.48 -11.33 -8.56
N GLU A 305 3.14 -11.65 -9.68
CA GLU A 305 4.49 -12.21 -9.66
C GLU A 305 5.51 -11.10 -9.86
N LEU A 306 6.51 -11.03 -8.97
CA LEU A 306 7.59 -10.06 -9.04
C LEU A 306 8.93 -10.77 -9.19
N ASN A 307 9.73 -10.30 -10.14
CA ASN A 307 11.11 -10.70 -10.36
C ASN A 307 11.89 -9.57 -11.04
N ASP A 308 13.19 -9.75 -11.26
CA ASP A 308 14.07 -8.71 -11.82
C ASP A 308 13.66 -8.26 -13.23
N ASP A 309 13.18 -9.18 -14.07
CA ASP A 309 12.70 -8.87 -15.41
C ASP A 309 11.44 -8.00 -15.38
N VAL A 310 10.50 -8.33 -14.48
CA VAL A 310 9.27 -7.54 -14.27
C VAL A 310 9.62 -6.16 -13.72
N MET A 311 10.56 -6.07 -12.75
CA MET A 311 11.04 -4.78 -12.25
C MET A 311 11.72 -3.94 -13.34
N ALA A 312 12.52 -4.56 -14.20
CA ALA A 312 13.14 -3.88 -15.35
C ALA A 312 12.09 -3.33 -16.34
N GLN A 313 11.02 -4.10 -16.62
CA GLN A 313 9.88 -3.63 -17.42
C GLN A 313 9.16 -2.44 -16.78
N GLY A 314 8.96 -2.47 -15.45
CA GLY A 314 8.41 -1.36 -14.69
C GLY A 314 9.25 -0.09 -14.81
N ARG A 315 10.58 -0.20 -14.63
CA ARG A 315 11.51 0.93 -14.81
C ARG A 315 11.43 1.51 -16.22
N ALA A 316 11.49 0.65 -17.24
CA ALA A 316 11.41 1.10 -18.64
C ALA A 316 10.06 1.77 -18.95
N ALA A 317 8.98 1.38 -18.28
CA ALA A 317 7.67 2.02 -18.45
C ALA A 317 7.61 3.40 -17.79
N ILE A 318 8.18 3.56 -16.59
CA ILE A 318 8.35 4.87 -15.92
C ILE A 318 9.19 5.80 -16.79
N GLU A 319 10.30 5.30 -17.33
CA GLU A 319 11.23 6.08 -18.17
C GLU A 319 10.53 6.62 -19.44
N ARG A 320 9.60 5.86 -20.04
CA ARG A 320 8.78 6.35 -21.17
C ARG A 320 7.87 7.51 -20.79
N LEU A 321 7.30 7.49 -19.57
CA LEU A 321 6.49 8.61 -19.08
C LEU A 321 7.35 9.84 -18.80
N ASP A 322 8.52 9.66 -18.20
CA ASP A 322 9.45 10.75 -17.93
C ASP A 322 10.04 11.35 -19.21
N ALA A 323 10.29 10.53 -20.24
CA ALA A 323 10.72 11.00 -21.56
C ALA A 323 9.68 11.93 -22.20
N MET A 324 8.38 11.61 -22.08
CA MET A 324 7.31 12.52 -22.51
C MET A 324 7.39 13.86 -21.79
N ALA A 325 7.58 13.86 -20.46
CA ALA A 325 7.68 15.09 -19.68
C ALA A 325 8.91 15.94 -20.06
N ARG A 326 10.07 15.30 -20.23
CA ARG A 326 11.28 16.01 -20.72
C ARG A 326 11.07 16.65 -22.06
N LYS A 327 10.45 15.91 -23.00
CA LYS A 327 10.13 16.42 -24.34
C LYS A 327 9.15 17.60 -24.29
N ALA A 328 8.11 17.51 -23.45
CA ALA A 328 7.16 18.60 -23.24
C ALA A 328 7.86 19.85 -22.69
N SER A 329 8.72 19.70 -21.67
CA SER A 329 9.51 20.79 -21.10
C SER A 329 10.46 21.42 -22.12
N ALA A 330 11.14 20.62 -22.95
CA ALA A 330 12.00 21.11 -24.03
C ALA A 330 11.23 21.88 -25.12
N ALA A 331 9.95 21.53 -25.33
CA ALA A 331 9.05 22.25 -26.24
C ALA A 331 8.37 23.48 -25.58
N GLY A 332 8.67 23.77 -24.30
CA GLY A 332 8.04 24.87 -23.57
C GLY A 332 6.58 24.58 -23.13
N VAL A 333 6.17 23.31 -23.12
CA VAL A 333 4.85 22.88 -22.68
C VAL A 333 4.86 22.58 -21.20
N ALA A 334 3.98 23.26 -20.44
CA ALA A 334 3.84 23.07 -19.01
C ALA A 334 3.22 21.70 -18.68
N LEU A 335 3.73 21.03 -17.63
CA LEU A 335 3.23 19.74 -17.16
C LEU A 335 1.94 19.86 -16.33
N ASP A 336 1.73 20.99 -15.69
CA ASP A 336 0.63 21.33 -14.78
C ASP A 336 -0.45 22.24 -15.39
N GLY A 337 -0.56 22.26 -16.73
CA GLY A 337 -1.54 23.07 -17.45
C GLY A 337 -2.99 22.73 -17.05
N ASN A 338 -3.90 23.73 -17.21
CA ASN A 338 -5.32 23.56 -16.86
C ASN A 338 -6.16 22.90 -17.96
N ALA A 339 -5.64 22.86 -19.19
CA ALA A 339 -6.37 22.21 -20.31
C ALA A 339 -6.40 20.69 -20.11
N ARG A 340 -7.54 20.08 -20.41
CA ARG A 340 -7.77 18.63 -20.25
C ARG A 340 -8.30 18.01 -21.53
N ASP A 341 -7.93 16.76 -21.77
CA ASP A 341 -8.61 15.86 -22.70
C ASP A 341 -9.78 15.20 -21.94
N GLU A 342 -10.95 15.81 -21.99
CA GLU A 342 -12.14 15.38 -21.23
C GLU A 342 -12.59 13.96 -21.57
N HIS A 343 -12.29 13.48 -22.78
CA HIS A 343 -12.60 12.11 -23.16
C HIS A 343 -11.72 11.12 -22.39
N ALA A 344 -10.43 11.38 -22.33
CA ALA A 344 -9.50 10.54 -21.57
C ALA A 344 -9.80 10.59 -20.07
N VAL A 345 -10.18 11.74 -19.51
CA VAL A 345 -10.63 11.85 -18.12
C VAL A 345 -11.86 10.96 -17.88
N THR A 346 -12.84 10.98 -18.80
CA THR A 346 -14.04 10.15 -18.69
C THR A 346 -13.73 8.66 -18.77
N ASP A 347 -12.84 8.25 -19.68
CA ASP A 347 -12.41 6.86 -19.82
C ASP A 347 -11.67 6.38 -18.55
N PHE A 348 -10.78 7.22 -18.00
CA PHE A 348 -10.07 6.94 -16.76
C PHE A 348 -11.03 6.77 -15.57
N ILE A 349 -11.98 7.68 -15.41
CA ILE A 349 -13.01 7.58 -14.36
C ILE A 349 -13.84 6.31 -14.52
N THR A 350 -14.23 5.99 -15.76
CA THR A 350 -15.02 4.78 -16.05
C THR A 350 -14.27 3.52 -15.65
N ALA A 351 -12.96 3.46 -15.93
CA ALA A 351 -12.11 2.34 -15.54
C ALA A 351 -11.98 2.25 -14.02
N MET A 352 -11.68 3.36 -13.36
CA MET A 352 -11.47 3.38 -11.89
C MET A 352 -12.76 3.18 -11.10
N ASP A 353 -13.90 3.65 -11.59
CA ASP A 353 -15.20 3.47 -10.94
C ASP A 353 -15.70 2.00 -11.03
N ASP A 354 -15.12 1.17 -11.88
CA ASP A 354 -15.44 -0.25 -11.99
C ASP A 354 -14.38 -1.12 -11.30
N ASP A 355 -14.56 -1.32 -10.01
CA ASP A 355 -13.75 -2.19 -9.16
C ASP A 355 -12.25 -1.81 -9.14
N MET A 356 -11.96 -0.51 -9.13
CA MET A 356 -10.60 -0.01 -9.22
C MET A 356 -9.81 -0.60 -10.38
N GLY A 357 -10.34 -0.51 -11.61
CA GLY A 357 -9.73 -1.00 -12.84
C GLY A 357 -8.44 -0.26 -13.19
N THR A 358 -7.44 -0.36 -12.30
CA THR A 358 -6.14 0.34 -12.45
C THR A 358 -5.38 -0.07 -13.70
N PRO A 359 -5.42 -1.33 -14.22
CA PRO A 359 -4.78 -1.67 -15.48
C PRO A 359 -5.37 -0.90 -16.66
N GLU A 360 -6.69 -0.77 -16.74
CA GLU A 360 -7.42 -0.05 -17.77
C GLU A 360 -7.16 1.46 -17.65
N ALA A 361 -7.17 1.99 -16.43
CA ALA A 361 -6.82 3.39 -16.14
C ALA A 361 -5.38 3.73 -16.57
N MET A 362 -4.42 2.85 -16.29
CA MET A 362 -3.04 3.02 -16.76
C MET A 362 -2.91 2.91 -18.28
N ALA A 363 -3.73 2.11 -18.93
CA ALA A 363 -3.77 2.06 -20.40
C ALA A 363 -4.18 3.42 -21.01
N VAL A 364 -5.12 4.15 -20.37
CA VAL A 364 -5.49 5.53 -20.75
C VAL A 364 -4.29 6.47 -20.59
N VAL A 365 -3.57 6.42 -19.47
CA VAL A 365 -2.38 7.25 -19.23
C VAL A 365 -1.30 7.01 -20.28
N PHE A 366 -1.00 5.74 -20.63
CA PHE A 366 -0.03 5.42 -21.68
C PHE A 366 -0.51 5.80 -23.08
N ALA A 367 -1.82 5.74 -23.35
CA ALA A 367 -2.38 6.23 -24.61
C ALA A 367 -2.22 7.74 -24.74
N LEU A 368 -2.50 8.49 -23.67
CA LEU A 368 -2.25 9.94 -23.61
C LEU A 368 -0.78 10.26 -23.86
N ALA A 369 0.14 9.57 -23.19
CA ALA A 369 1.58 9.80 -23.36
C ALA A 369 2.03 9.57 -24.82
N ARG A 370 1.50 8.56 -25.52
CA ARG A 370 1.78 8.35 -26.95
C ARG A 370 1.23 9.48 -27.81
N ARG A 371 -0.03 9.92 -27.58
CA ARG A 371 -0.66 11.04 -28.30
C ARG A 371 0.06 12.35 -28.03
N ALA A 372 0.44 12.60 -26.78
CA ALA A 372 1.22 13.77 -26.40
C ALA A 372 2.56 13.83 -27.14
N ASN A 373 3.31 12.72 -27.19
CA ASN A 373 4.56 12.66 -27.94
C ASN A 373 4.38 12.96 -29.43
N ALA A 374 3.32 12.43 -30.06
CA ALA A 374 3.04 12.70 -31.49
C ALA A 374 2.64 14.16 -31.71
N ALA A 375 1.84 14.76 -30.82
CA ALA A 375 1.46 16.17 -30.90
C ALA A 375 2.66 17.10 -30.70
N LEU A 376 3.55 16.78 -29.75
CA LEU A 376 4.80 17.51 -29.52
C LEU A 376 5.72 17.46 -30.76
N ASP A 377 5.82 16.31 -31.44
CA ASP A 377 6.60 16.17 -32.69
C ASP A 377 6.03 17.00 -33.84
N ALA A 378 4.71 17.12 -33.90
CA ALA A 378 4.01 17.87 -34.94
C ALA A 378 3.91 19.37 -34.61
N GLY A 379 4.25 19.81 -33.42
CA GLY A 379 3.99 21.19 -32.96
C GLY A 379 2.49 21.50 -32.86
N ASP A 380 1.65 20.49 -32.53
CA ASP A 380 0.20 20.60 -32.47
C ASP A 380 -0.24 21.23 -31.14
N ASP A 381 -1.18 22.18 -31.20
CA ASP A 381 -1.71 22.90 -30.04
C ASP A 381 -2.38 21.97 -28.98
N SER A 382 -2.80 20.77 -29.37
CA SER A 382 -3.34 19.78 -28.45
C SER A 382 -2.32 19.18 -27.48
N ALA A 383 -1.01 19.34 -27.75
CA ALA A 383 0.07 18.76 -26.94
C ALA A 383 -0.04 19.17 -25.46
N ALA A 384 -0.35 20.44 -25.18
CA ALA A 384 -0.47 20.95 -23.82
C ALA A 384 -1.59 20.26 -23.02
N ALA A 385 -2.76 20.07 -23.63
CA ALA A 385 -3.86 19.38 -22.96
C ALA A 385 -3.56 17.89 -22.73
N LEU A 386 -2.96 17.20 -23.72
CA LEU A 386 -2.60 15.80 -23.62
C LEU A 386 -1.54 15.53 -22.53
N VAL A 387 -0.51 16.38 -22.47
CA VAL A 387 0.56 16.30 -21.45
C VAL A 387 -0.03 16.53 -20.06
N ALA A 388 -0.75 17.64 -19.86
CA ALA A 388 -1.32 17.98 -18.57
C ALA A 388 -2.30 16.91 -18.08
N THR A 389 -3.13 16.35 -18.98
CA THR A 389 -4.04 15.26 -18.62
C THR A 389 -3.28 13.98 -18.22
N ALA A 390 -2.23 13.60 -18.97
CA ALA A 390 -1.43 12.43 -18.63
C ALA A 390 -0.77 12.54 -17.26
N VAL A 391 -0.24 13.73 -16.92
CA VAL A 391 0.38 14.00 -15.62
C VAL A 391 -0.64 13.97 -14.49
N ASP A 392 -1.79 14.61 -14.68
CA ASP A 392 -2.88 14.66 -13.69
C ASP A 392 -3.43 13.26 -13.36
N LEU A 393 -3.79 12.48 -14.39
CA LEU A 393 -4.34 11.14 -14.20
C LEU A 393 -3.32 10.16 -13.59
N ALA A 394 -2.05 10.26 -13.97
CA ALA A 394 -0.97 9.48 -13.33
C ALA A 394 -0.80 9.89 -11.86
N GLY A 395 -0.86 11.20 -11.57
CA GLY A 395 -0.79 11.76 -10.22
C GLY A 395 -1.94 11.29 -9.32
N ALA A 396 -3.16 11.15 -9.87
CA ALA A 396 -4.32 10.61 -9.16
C ALA A 396 -4.11 9.17 -8.66
N LEU A 397 -3.11 8.45 -9.21
CA LEU A 397 -2.70 7.12 -8.78
C LEU A 397 -1.32 7.09 -8.09
N GLY A 398 -0.76 8.27 -7.79
CA GLY A 398 0.54 8.40 -7.12
C GLY A 398 1.74 8.19 -8.04
N ILE A 399 1.58 8.20 -9.37
CA ILE A 399 2.70 8.19 -10.31
C ILE A 399 3.12 9.62 -10.62
N LYS A 400 4.26 10.04 -10.08
CA LYS A 400 4.86 11.36 -10.35
C LYS A 400 5.65 11.31 -11.64
N ILE A 401 5.11 11.86 -12.73
CA ILE A 401 5.79 11.96 -14.04
C ILE A 401 6.77 13.14 -14.01
N GLY A 402 7.98 12.95 -14.51
CA GLY A 402 9.01 13.98 -14.57
C GLY A 402 9.69 14.30 -13.23
N ALA A 403 9.45 13.47 -12.20
CA ALA A 403 9.95 13.70 -10.84
C ALA A 403 11.48 13.51 -10.67
N LEU A 404 12.19 13.11 -11.69
CA LEU A 404 13.65 13.04 -11.67
C LEU A 404 14.25 14.34 -12.23
N ALA A 405 14.08 15.46 -11.50
CA ALA A 405 15.14 16.44 -11.44
C ALA A 405 16.17 15.90 -10.43
N PRO A 406 17.47 16.01 -10.66
CA PRO A 406 18.46 15.47 -9.75
C PRO A 406 18.28 16.08 -8.35
N SER A 407 17.92 15.24 -7.38
CA SER A 407 17.92 15.63 -5.99
C SER A 407 19.37 15.79 -5.53
N GLY A 408 19.78 17.01 -5.30
CA GLY A 408 20.82 17.30 -4.33
C GLY A 408 22.27 17.23 -4.78
N GLU A 409 22.63 17.65 -6.01
CA GLU A 409 24.02 17.98 -6.30
C GLU A 409 24.16 19.45 -6.69
N THR A 410 25.26 20.03 -6.24
CA THR A 410 25.53 21.47 -6.26
C THR A 410 25.44 22.07 -7.67
N ASN A 411 25.07 23.34 -7.82
CA ASN A 411 25.09 24.12 -9.07
C ASN A 411 26.40 23.97 -9.86
N ASP A 412 27.52 23.68 -9.20
CA ASP A 412 28.85 23.53 -9.82
C ASP A 412 28.95 22.25 -10.67
N ASP A 413 28.35 21.13 -10.25
CA ASP A 413 28.42 19.84 -10.98
C ASP A 413 27.58 19.89 -12.27
N ASN A 414 26.41 20.56 -12.22
CA ASN A 414 25.56 20.75 -13.40
C ASN A 414 26.24 21.69 -14.45
N ALA A 415 26.93 22.72 -14.00
CA ALA A 415 27.67 23.63 -14.90
C ALA A 415 28.84 22.90 -15.63
N GLU A 416 29.49 21.96 -14.95
CA GLU A 416 30.56 21.13 -15.58
C GLU A 416 29.94 20.16 -16.62
N ILE A 417 28.78 19.55 -16.32
CA ILE A 417 28.10 18.67 -17.28
C ILE A 417 27.63 19.46 -18.50
N GLU A 418 27.01 20.64 -18.30
CA GLU A 418 26.62 21.52 -19.39
C GLU A 418 27.80 21.91 -20.28
N ALA A 419 28.98 22.20 -19.69
CA ALA A 419 30.19 22.50 -20.43
C ALA A 419 30.68 21.29 -21.26
N LEU A 420 30.59 20.07 -20.71
CA LEU A 420 30.95 18.85 -21.44
C LEU A 420 29.96 18.58 -22.59
N VAL A 421 28.65 18.79 -22.39
CA VAL A 421 27.63 18.63 -23.43
C VAL A 421 27.83 19.64 -24.57
N ALA A 422 28.15 20.90 -24.23
CA ALA A 422 28.49 21.93 -25.21
C ALA A 422 29.76 21.55 -26.00
N ALA A 423 30.85 21.14 -25.32
CA ALA A 423 32.08 20.71 -25.95
C ALA A 423 31.89 19.52 -26.89
N ARG A 424 31.05 18.53 -26.53
CA ARG A 424 30.69 17.40 -27.41
C ARG A 424 30.01 17.89 -28.68
N THR A 425 29.12 18.88 -28.56
CA THR A 425 28.39 19.44 -29.69
C THR A 425 29.32 20.17 -30.63
N GLU A 426 30.25 21.00 -30.11
CA GLU A 426 31.28 21.71 -30.88
C GLU A 426 32.22 20.72 -31.61
N ALA A 427 32.64 19.65 -30.93
CA ALA A 427 33.45 18.61 -31.53
C ALA A 427 32.76 17.92 -32.73
N ARG A 428 31.46 17.64 -32.59
CA ARG A 428 30.63 17.05 -33.69
C ARG A 428 30.50 18.01 -34.87
N GLU A 429 30.25 19.29 -34.61
CA GLU A 429 30.17 20.33 -35.65
C GLU A 429 31.51 20.51 -36.40
N ALA A 430 32.63 20.45 -35.64
CA ALA A 430 33.97 20.45 -36.19
C ALA A 430 34.36 19.14 -36.88
N ARG A 431 33.52 18.11 -36.85
CA ARG A 431 33.76 16.73 -37.34
C ARG A 431 34.95 16.05 -36.66
N ASP A 432 35.26 16.47 -35.42
CA ASP A 432 36.19 15.76 -34.54
C ASP A 432 35.46 14.66 -33.80
N PHE A 433 35.19 13.56 -34.48
CA PHE A 433 34.47 12.44 -33.94
C PHE A 433 35.20 11.73 -32.81
N ALA A 434 36.57 11.78 -32.80
CA ALA A 434 37.35 11.17 -31.75
C ALA A 434 37.18 11.89 -30.41
N GLU A 435 37.17 13.23 -30.41
CA GLU A 435 36.89 14.02 -29.22
C GLU A 435 35.43 13.93 -28.79
N ALA A 436 34.48 13.95 -29.71
CA ALA A 436 33.07 13.77 -29.41
C ALA A 436 32.78 12.40 -28.73
N ASP A 437 33.43 11.34 -29.18
CA ASP A 437 33.31 10.00 -28.58
C ASP A 437 33.98 9.94 -27.20
N ARG A 438 35.16 10.56 -27.03
CA ARG A 438 35.81 10.66 -25.71
C ARG A 438 34.91 11.34 -24.68
N ILE A 439 34.30 12.48 -25.05
CA ILE A 439 33.41 13.23 -24.16
C ILE A 439 32.12 12.42 -23.88
N ARG A 440 31.58 11.72 -24.87
CA ARG A 440 30.44 10.81 -24.66
C ARG A 440 30.79 9.74 -23.63
N ASP A 441 31.96 9.12 -23.76
CA ASP A 441 32.38 8.06 -22.84
C ASP A 441 32.64 8.61 -21.42
N GLU A 442 33.17 9.83 -21.30
CA GLU A 442 33.28 10.54 -20.03
C GLU A 442 31.92 10.84 -19.39
N LEU A 443 30.97 11.37 -20.17
CA LEU A 443 29.61 11.59 -19.71
C LEU A 443 28.93 10.29 -19.30
N THR A 444 29.10 9.21 -20.06
CA THR A 444 28.57 7.87 -19.75
C THR A 444 29.18 7.33 -18.44
N ALA A 445 30.47 7.52 -18.20
CA ALA A 445 31.13 7.14 -16.94
C ALA A 445 30.60 7.90 -15.73
N ARG A 446 30.12 9.14 -15.93
CA ARG A 446 29.44 9.97 -14.94
C ARG A 446 27.91 9.69 -14.89
N ARG A 447 27.42 8.65 -15.59
CA ARG A 447 26.02 8.31 -15.74
C ARG A 447 25.16 9.43 -16.36
N ILE A 448 25.72 10.18 -17.30
CA ILE A 448 25.00 11.21 -18.05
C ILE A 448 24.67 10.68 -19.44
N VAL A 449 23.39 10.76 -19.81
CA VAL A 449 22.88 10.47 -21.15
C VAL A 449 22.59 11.80 -21.83
N VAL A 450 23.09 11.98 -23.07
CA VAL A 450 22.80 13.16 -23.89
C VAL A 450 21.91 12.75 -25.05
N GLU A 451 20.76 13.40 -25.17
CA GLU A 451 19.80 13.23 -26.24
C GLU A 451 19.87 14.42 -27.21
N ASP A 452 20.01 14.15 -28.50
CA ASP A 452 19.97 15.19 -29.53
C ASP A 452 18.49 15.55 -29.80
N THR A 453 18.06 16.76 -29.44
CA THR A 453 16.68 17.25 -29.67
C THR A 453 16.64 18.32 -30.78
N ALA A 454 15.44 18.63 -31.29
CA ALA A 454 15.27 19.69 -32.28
C ALA A 454 15.72 21.08 -31.80
N ASN A 455 15.80 21.30 -30.48
CA ASN A 455 16.20 22.56 -29.84
C ASN A 455 17.65 22.53 -29.34
N GLY A 456 18.43 21.51 -29.70
CA GLY A 456 19.81 21.30 -29.23
C GLY A 456 19.93 20.05 -28.33
N PRO A 457 21.13 19.72 -27.88
CA PRO A 457 21.35 18.59 -27.02
C PRO A 457 20.74 18.83 -25.62
N ALA A 458 19.99 17.86 -25.14
CA ALA A 458 19.52 17.81 -23.77
C ALA A 458 20.22 16.66 -23.04
N TRP A 459 20.47 16.81 -21.75
CA TRP A 459 21.11 15.77 -20.97
C TRP A 459 20.28 15.41 -19.72
N HIS A 460 20.44 14.18 -19.27
CA HIS A 460 19.90 13.72 -18.00
C HIS A 460 20.85 12.68 -17.40
N ARG A 461 20.79 12.50 -16.09
CA ARG A 461 21.55 11.43 -15.45
C ARG A 461 20.87 10.09 -15.75
N SER A 462 21.67 9.13 -16.24
CA SER A 462 21.22 7.74 -16.34
C SER A 462 21.11 7.18 -14.94
N THR A 463 19.99 6.64 -14.63
CA THR A 463 19.67 5.99 -13.34
C THR A 463 20.25 4.59 -13.25
#